data_f1efca104db5576b8b409b5badebf432
#
_entry.id   f1efca104db5576b8b409b5badebf432
#
_cell.length_a   1.000
_cell.length_b   1.000
_cell.length_c   1.000
_cell.angle_alpha   90.00
_cell.angle_beta   90.00
_cell.angle_gamma   90.00
#
_symmetry.space_group_name_H-M   'P 1'
#
loop_
_entity.id
_entity.type
_entity.pdbx_description
1 polymer ?
#
loop_
_entity_poly.entity_id
_entity_poly.type
_entity_poly.pdbx_seq_one_letter_code
_entity_poly.pdbx_strand_id
1 'polypeptide(L)'
;MTVSVPTTPIEWAKRACDSLMDTYEAGELPPAHRWHYHQGVFLCGMELLWSAYQEERYINYIQQYVDDLVDEYGNFYFARDELDAVQAGQLLFTLHERTGKLKYRIAAEKLRNLLLTLNKTSEGGYWHKDKYANQMWLDGLYMAGVFSLKYANVYGDSSLRETVLHQEMLMRKHMKDETTGLLYHAWDESHRMPWSNPKTGCSPEFWSRALGWYGLALSQFLDLLAVHDPARTGLSSTLREFVDALIRYQDPRSGLWYQVVDKGHEPDNWLETSGSCLFVYTIAKAVKHGIASDREMAIAAARKGYDGLIQIIQWDEQDRLILPDICIGTSAGDYESYVTRPKVKND
;
A
#
# COMPACT_ATOMS: atom_id res chain seq x y z
N MET A 1 32.53 -0.92 -14.82
CA MET A 1 32.09 0.48 -14.88
C MET A 1 31.51 0.82 -13.54
N THR A 2 32.03 1.79 -12.80
CA THR A 2 31.42 2.23 -11.54
C THR A 2 30.07 2.84 -11.87
N VAL A 3 29.00 2.17 -11.45
CA VAL A 3 27.63 2.70 -11.60
C VAL A 3 27.51 3.94 -10.73
N SER A 4 27.11 5.07 -11.31
CA SER A 4 26.91 6.30 -10.53
C SER A 4 25.80 6.10 -9.50
N VAL A 5 26.03 6.54 -8.26
CA VAL A 5 25.01 6.52 -7.24
C VAL A 5 23.86 7.46 -7.64
N PRO A 6 22.59 7.01 -7.60
CA PRO A 6 21.45 7.86 -7.91
C PRO A 6 21.39 9.11 -7.02
N THR A 7 20.95 10.22 -7.57
CA THR A 7 20.89 11.51 -6.86
C THR A 7 19.46 12.02 -6.67
N THR A 8 18.51 11.52 -7.45
CA THR A 8 17.11 11.91 -7.40
C THR A 8 16.18 10.73 -7.06
N PRO A 9 15.00 10.97 -6.47
CA PRO A 9 14.04 9.89 -6.17
C PRO A 9 13.68 9.01 -7.37
N ILE A 10 13.57 9.61 -8.57
CA ILE A 10 13.23 8.86 -9.77
C ILE A 10 14.39 7.98 -10.28
N GLU A 11 15.64 8.42 -10.10
CA GLU A 11 16.81 7.59 -10.40
C GLU A 11 16.92 6.40 -9.45
N TRP A 12 16.56 6.59 -8.16
CA TRP A 12 16.47 5.49 -7.20
C TRP A 12 15.37 4.50 -7.57
N ALA A 13 14.18 4.99 -7.97
CA ALA A 13 13.10 4.12 -8.45
C ALA A 13 13.53 3.33 -9.69
N LYS A 14 14.23 3.99 -10.65
CA LYS A 14 14.81 3.33 -11.82
C LYS A 14 15.79 2.24 -11.40
N ARG A 15 16.70 2.54 -10.48
CA ARG A 15 17.70 1.59 -10.00
C ARG A 15 17.08 0.38 -9.32
N ALA A 16 16.01 0.59 -8.52
CA ALA A 16 15.27 -0.50 -7.89
C ALA A 16 14.60 -1.40 -8.93
N CYS A 17 13.91 -0.83 -9.91
CA CYS A 17 13.29 -1.58 -11.00
C CYS A 17 14.32 -2.38 -11.81
N ASP A 18 15.42 -1.74 -12.21
CA ASP A 18 16.48 -2.37 -12.97
C ASP A 18 17.11 -3.54 -12.18
N SER A 19 17.41 -3.35 -10.90
CA SER A 19 17.97 -4.41 -10.04
C SER A 19 17.05 -5.64 -9.94
N LEU A 20 15.74 -5.45 -9.87
CA LEU A 20 14.80 -6.57 -9.82
C LEU A 20 14.62 -7.24 -11.18
N MET A 21 14.56 -6.48 -12.26
CA MET A 21 14.50 -7.02 -13.62
C MET A 21 15.78 -7.79 -14.01
N ASP A 22 16.94 -7.36 -13.52
CA ASP A 22 18.22 -8.08 -13.71
C ASP A 22 18.28 -9.37 -12.87
N THR A 23 17.43 -9.51 -11.85
CA THR A 23 17.44 -10.65 -10.93
C THR A 23 16.37 -11.67 -11.28
N TYR A 24 15.19 -11.23 -11.71
CA TYR A 24 14.01 -12.07 -11.89
C TYR A 24 13.37 -11.82 -13.26
N GLU A 25 13.01 -12.89 -13.95
CA GLU A 25 11.99 -12.81 -14.99
C GLU A 25 10.66 -12.40 -14.36
N ALA A 26 9.74 -11.83 -15.13
CA ALA A 26 8.52 -11.23 -14.59
C ALA A 26 7.67 -12.21 -13.76
N GLY A 27 7.50 -13.44 -14.22
CA GLY A 27 6.77 -14.49 -13.51
C GLY A 27 7.46 -15.02 -12.25
N GLU A 28 8.78 -14.78 -12.13
CA GLU A 28 9.62 -15.24 -10.99
C GLU A 28 9.72 -14.17 -9.88
N LEU A 29 9.10 -12.99 -10.03
CA LEU A 29 9.07 -12.00 -8.94
C LEU A 29 8.52 -12.63 -7.66
N PRO A 30 9.20 -12.50 -6.52
CA PRO A 30 8.74 -13.08 -5.26
C PRO A 30 7.38 -12.54 -4.79
N PRO A 31 6.50 -13.38 -4.26
CA PRO A 31 6.49 -14.85 -4.31
C PRO A 31 6.17 -15.35 -5.73
N ALA A 32 7.13 -16.10 -6.32
CA ALA A 32 7.07 -16.52 -7.72
C ALA A 32 5.74 -17.19 -8.12
N HIS A 33 5.33 -17.00 -9.36
CA HIS A 33 4.12 -17.56 -9.97
C HIS A 33 2.83 -17.30 -9.19
N ARG A 34 2.71 -16.11 -8.56
CA ARG A 34 1.51 -15.73 -7.82
C ARG A 34 0.91 -14.43 -8.33
N TRP A 35 -0.41 -14.40 -8.40
CA TRP A 35 -1.17 -13.17 -8.53
C TRP A 35 -1.41 -12.61 -7.12
N HIS A 36 -0.60 -11.62 -6.71
CA HIS A 36 -0.61 -11.16 -5.34
C HIS A 36 -0.18 -9.69 -5.22
N TYR A 37 -0.52 -9.04 -4.10
CA TYR A 37 -0.22 -7.62 -3.88
C TYR A 37 1.29 -7.31 -3.83
N HIS A 38 2.16 -8.22 -3.42
CA HIS A 38 3.61 -7.98 -3.40
C HIS A 38 4.11 -7.57 -4.78
N GLN A 39 3.85 -8.40 -5.79
CA GLN A 39 4.19 -8.08 -7.17
C GLN A 39 3.40 -6.85 -7.65
N GLY A 40 2.09 -6.81 -7.35
CA GLY A 40 1.22 -5.72 -7.78
C GLY A 40 1.67 -4.35 -7.32
N VAL A 41 2.11 -4.19 -6.07
CA VAL A 41 2.60 -2.91 -5.53
C VAL A 41 3.88 -2.47 -6.24
N PHE A 42 4.84 -3.39 -6.38
CA PHE A 42 6.09 -3.11 -7.06
C PHE A 42 5.85 -2.73 -8.54
N LEU A 43 5.03 -3.52 -9.25
CA LEU A 43 4.71 -3.28 -10.65
C LEU A 43 3.89 -2.00 -10.87
N CYS A 44 3.03 -1.59 -9.93
CA CYS A 44 2.41 -0.27 -9.97
C CYS A 44 3.44 0.86 -9.81
N GLY A 45 4.48 0.66 -9.00
CA GLY A 45 5.62 1.58 -8.94
C GLY A 45 6.40 1.65 -10.27
N MET A 46 6.63 0.50 -10.90
CA MET A 46 7.24 0.40 -12.24
C MET A 46 6.37 1.05 -13.33
N GLU A 47 5.04 0.95 -13.23
CA GLU A 47 4.09 1.66 -14.12
C GLU A 47 4.26 3.18 -14.02
N LEU A 48 4.41 3.72 -12.80
CA LEU A 48 4.69 5.15 -12.60
C LEU A 48 6.04 5.56 -13.19
N LEU A 49 7.07 4.71 -13.06
CA LEU A 49 8.38 4.93 -13.68
C LEU A 49 8.28 4.92 -15.21
N TRP A 50 7.56 3.95 -15.79
CA TRP A 50 7.26 3.92 -17.21
C TRP A 50 6.55 5.20 -17.67
N SER A 51 5.56 5.67 -16.94
CA SER A 51 4.83 6.91 -17.26
C SER A 51 5.77 8.13 -17.34
N ALA A 52 6.83 8.15 -16.53
CA ALA A 52 7.79 9.25 -16.49
C ALA A 52 8.85 9.17 -17.60
N TYR A 53 9.38 7.98 -17.88
CA TYR A 53 10.50 7.78 -18.81
C TYR A 53 10.08 7.28 -20.19
N GLN A 54 8.91 6.67 -20.34
CA GLN A 54 8.40 6.02 -21.55
C GLN A 54 9.33 4.93 -22.10
N GLU A 55 10.10 4.28 -21.20
CA GLU A 55 10.94 3.13 -21.58
C GLU A 55 10.08 1.87 -21.67
N GLU A 56 9.92 1.33 -22.88
CA GLU A 56 9.06 0.18 -23.19
C GLU A 56 9.38 -1.08 -22.36
N ARG A 57 10.61 -1.27 -21.93
CA ARG A 57 11.01 -2.45 -21.17
C ARG A 57 10.22 -2.60 -19.85
N TYR A 58 9.85 -1.51 -19.19
CA TYR A 58 9.07 -1.56 -17.94
C TYR A 58 7.65 -2.03 -18.19
N ILE A 59 6.96 -1.45 -19.16
CA ILE A 59 5.58 -1.88 -19.45
C ILE A 59 5.52 -3.29 -20.05
N ASN A 60 6.54 -3.69 -20.80
CA ASN A 60 6.66 -5.05 -21.34
C ASN A 60 6.88 -6.07 -20.21
N TYR A 61 7.66 -5.75 -19.19
CA TYR A 61 7.85 -6.59 -18.01
C TYR A 61 6.55 -6.74 -17.20
N ILE A 62 5.81 -5.63 -17.01
CA ILE A 62 4.49 -5.65 -16.39
C ILE A 62 3.53 -6.53 -17.20
N GLN A 63 3.51 -6.37 -18.53
CA GLN A 63 2.65 -7.16 -19.40
C GLN A 63 3.00 -8.64 -19.33
N GLN A 64 4.28 -9.01 -19.31
CA GLN A 64 4.71 -10.40 -19.17
C GLN A 64 4.21 -11.01 -17.86
N TYR A 65 4.37 -10.33 -16.72
CA TYR A 65 3.83 -10.79 -15.43
C TYR A 65 2.33 -11.08 -15.51
N VAL A 66 1.57 -10.16 -16.11
CA VAL A 66 0.12 -10.35 -16.23
C VAL A 66 -0.22 -11.47 -17.22
N ASP A 67 0.47 -11.55 -18.35
CA ASP A 67 0.21 -12.56 -19.38
C ASP A 67 0.57 -13.99 -18.92
N ASP A 68 1.53 -14.13 -17.99
CA ASP A 68 1.90 -15.42 -17.37
C ASP A 68 0.82 -15.92 -16.39
N LEU A 69 0.01 -15.02 -15.83
CA LEU A 69 -0.95 -15.33 -14.76
C LEU A 69 -2.41 -15.12 -15.14
N VAL A 70 -2.67 -14.55 -16.32
CA VAL A 70 -4.02 -14.29 -16.85
C VAL A 70 -4.16 -14.87 -18.25
N ASP A 71 -5.03 -15.86 -18.41
CA ASP A 71 -5.29 -16.50 -19.70
C ASP A 71 -6.10 -15.63 -20.67
N GLU A 72 -6.31 -16.11 -21.90
CA GLU A 72 -7.05 -15.39 -22.95
C GLU A 72 -8.54 -15.17 -22.63
N TYR A 73 -9.07 -15.89 -21.63
CA TYR A 73 -10.43 -15.75 -21.11
C TYR A 73 -10.49 -14.90 -19.84
N GLY A 74 -9.38 -14.27 -19.42
CA GLY A 74 -9.27 -13.47 -18.21
C GLY A 74 -9.36 -14.27 -16.91
N ASN A 75 -9.05 -15.58 -16.94
CA ASN A 75 -8.93 -16.37 -15.72
C ASN A 75 -7.55 -16.17 -15.10
N PHE A 76 -7.53 -16.13 -13.76
CA PHE A 76 -6.30 -15.99 -12.99
C PHE A 76 -5.74 -17.35 -12.60
N TYR A 77 -4.44 -17.53 -12.76
CA TYR A 77 -3.70 -18.63 -12.17
C TYR A 77 -3.14 -18.21 -10.82
N PHE A 78 -3.26 -19.07 -9.82
CA PHE A 78 -2.68 -18.89 -8.48
C PHE A 78 -3.13 -17.62 -7.74
N ALA A 79 -4.31 -17.09 -8.06
CA ALA A 79 -4.99 -16.08 -7.27
C ALA A 79 -5.82 -16.73 -6.15
N ARG A 80 -6.04 -15.97 -5.07
CA ARG A 80 -6.96 -16.34 -3.98
C ARG A 80 -8.15 -15.39 -3.98
N ASP A 81 -9.28 -15.88 -3.47
CA ASP A 81 -10.49 -15.06 -3.31
C ASP A 81 -10.36 -14.20 -2.04
N GLU A 82 -9.53 -13.18 -2.10
CA GLU A 82 -9.25 -12.26 -0.99
C GLU A 82 -8.88 -10.86 -1.51
N LEU A 83 -8.95 -9.85 -0.65
CA LEU A 83 -8.64 -8.45 -1.01
C LEU A 83 -7.22 -8.29 -1.58
N ASP A 84 -6.24 -9.03 -1.07
CA ASP A 84 -4.85 -8.97 -1.52
C ASP A 84 -4.69 -9.30 -3.01
N ALA A 85 -5.56 -10.17 -3.56
CA ALA A 85 -5.54 -10.51 -4.99
C ALA A 85 -6.11 -9.39 -5.88
N VAL A 86 -6.90 -8.50 -5.33
CA VAL A 86 -7.51 -7.40 -6.11
C VAL A 86 -6.48 -6.32 -6.45
N GLN A 87 -5.47 -6.12 -5.58
CA GLN A 87 -4.51 -5.03 -5.71
C GLN A 87 -3.77 -5.04 -7.05
N ALA A 88 -3.21 -6.19 -7.48
CA ALA A 88 -2.51 -6.32 -8.76
C ALA A 88 -3.40 -6.06 -9.98
N GLY A 89 -4.73 -6.15 -9.81
CA GLY A 89 -5.70 -5.81 -10.84
C GLY A 89 -5.61 -4.37 -11.37
N GLN A 90 -4.95 -3.49 -10.64
CA GLN A 90 -4.69 -2.12 -11.09
C GLN A 90 -3.91 -2.07 -12.41
N LEU A 91 -3.05 -3.04 -12.67
CA LEU A 91 -2.24 -3.14 -13.89
C LEU A 91 -3.07 -3.44 -15.14
N LEU A 92 -4.24 -4.05 -14.97
CA LEU A 92 -5.11 -4.46 -16.08
C LEU A 92 -5.67 -3.27 -16.88
N PHE A 93 -5.86 -2.12 -16.22
CA PHE A 93 -6.43 -0.93 -16.89
C PHE A 93 -5.45 -0.37 -17.93
N THR A 94 -4.21 -0.13 -17.55
CA THR A 94 -3.17 0.37 -18.46
C THR A 94 -2.88 -0.62 -19.60
N LEU A 95 -2.81 -1.92 -19.27
CA LEU A 95 -2.61 -2.94 -20.32
C LEU A 95 -3.79 -3.02 -21.28
N HIS A 96 -5.03 -2.89 -20.79
CA HIS A 96 -6.20 -2.83 -21.66
C HIS A 96 -6.19 -1.58 -22.56
N GLU A 97 -5.97 -0.41 -21.98
CA GLU A 97 -5.90 0.85 -22.71
C GLU A 97 -4.84 0.81 -23.81
N ARG A 98 -3.64 0.31 -23.48
CA ARG A 98 -2.50 0.25 -24.39
C ARG A 98 -2.68 -0.76 -25.51
N THR A 99 -3.22 -1.95 -25.22
CA THR A 99 -3.20 -3.09 -26.15
C THR A 99 -4.55 -3.37 -26.83
N GLY A 100 -5.65 -2.90 -26.25
CA GLY A 100 -7.01 -3.24 -26.67
C GLY A 100 -7.40 -4.70 -26.42
N LYS A 101 -6.55 -5.53 -25.78
CA LYS A 101 -6.84 -6.95 -25.54
C LYS A 101 -7.97 -7.10 -24.52
N LEU A 102 -9.04 -7.79 -24.92
CA LEU A 102 -10.24 -7.98 -24.10
C LEU A 102 -9.98 -8.78 -22.83
N LYS A 103 -8.99 -9.68 -22.82
CA LYS A 103 -8.65 -10.48 -21.64
C LYS A 103 -8.39 -9.65 -20.38
N TYR A 104 -7.75 -8.49 -20.51
CA TYR A 104 -7.47 -7.60 -19.36
C TYR A 104 -8.76 -6.98 -18.81
N ARG A 105 -9.67 -6.55 -19.68
CA ARG A 105 -10.99 -6.08 -19.27
C ARG A 105 -11.80 -7.18 -18.57
N ILE A 106 -11.84 -8.39 -19.16
CA ILE A 106 -12.56 -9.53 -18.58
C ILE A 106 -11.96 -9.90 -17.22
N ALA A 107 -10.63 -9.90 -17.08
CA ALA A 107 -9.96 -10.14 -15.81
C ALA A 107 -10.34 -9.07 -14.77
N ALA A 108 -10.35 -7.79 -15.13
CA ALA A 108 -10.79 -6.72 -14.24
C ALA A 108 -12.26 -6.88 -13.81
N GLU A 109 -13.13 -7.31 -14.72
CA GLU A 109 -14.54 -7.60 -14.41
C GLU A 109 -14.69 -8.78 -13.44
N LYS A 110 -13.84 -9.82 -13.56
CA LYS A 110 -13.82 -10.94 -12.61
C LYS A 110 -13.40 -10.51 -11.21
N LEU A 111 -12.37 -9.64 -11.08
CA LEU A 111 -11.99 -9.06 -9.78
C LEU A 111 -13.10 -8.18 -9.20
N ARG A 112 -13.76 -7.41 -10.03
CA ARG A 112 -14.95 -6.65 -9.62
C ARG A 112 -16.04 -7.56 -9.09
N ASN A 113 -16.32 -8.67 -9.79
CA ASN A 113 -17.35 -9.63 -9.37
C ASN A 113 -16.93 -10.38 -8.09
N LEU A 114 -15.63 -10.69 -7.92
CA LEU A 114 -15.09 -11.22 -6.66
C LEU A 114 -15.42 -10.31 -5.48
N LEU A 115 -15.23 -9.00 -5.60
CA LEU A 115 -15.56 -8.04 -4.53
C LEU A 115 -17.03 -8.10 -4.08
N LEU A 116 -17.96 -8.48 -4.97
CA LEU A 116 -19.37 -8.66 -4.60
C LEU A 116 -19.62 -9.88 -3.70
N THR A 117 -18.74 -10.86 -3.76
CA THR A 117 -18.89 -12.15 -3.04
C THR A 117 -18.10 -12.21 -1.73
N LEU A 118 -17.16 -11.29 -1.52
CA LEU A 118 -16.36 -11.27 -0.29
C LEU A 118 -17.20 -10.93 0.94
N ASN A 119 -16.86 -11.58 2.05
CA ASN A 119 -17.54 -11.39 3.33
C ASN A 119 -17.35 -9.97 3.87
N LYS A 120 -18.38 -9.50 4.59
CA LYS A 120 -18.43 -8.16 5.17
C LYS A 120 -18.89 -8.22 6.62
N THR A 121 -18.53 -7.20 7.37
CA THR A 121 -19.08 -6.92 8.70
C THR A 121 -20.57 -6.57 8.60
N SER A 122 -21.25 -6.52 9.72
CA SER A 122 -22.67 -6.13 9.78
C SER A 122 -22.91 -4.70 9.25
N GLU A 123 -21.91 -3.82 9.32
CA GLU A 123 -21.94 -2.45 8.79
C GLU A 123 -21.51 -2.38 7.31
N GLY A 124 -21.18 -3.50 6.68
CA GLY A 124 -20.82 -3.56 5.25
C GLY A 124 -19.34 -3.36 4.91
N GLY A 125 -18.45 -3.29 5.89
CA GLY A 125 -17.00 -3.26 5.67
C GLY A 125 -16.46 -4.64 5.30
N TYR A 126 -15.55 -4.72 4.33
CA TYR A 126 -14.94 -6.00 3.95
C TYR A 126 -14.12 -6.59 5.09
N TRP A 127 -14.27 -7.90 5.31
CA TRP A 127 -13.26 -8.65 6.04
C TRP A 127 -11.94 -8.61 5.26
N HIS A 128 -10.83 -8.56 5.98
CA HIS A 128 -9.54 -8.58 5.30
C HIS A 128 -9.31 -9.88 4.52
N LYS A 129 -9.67 -11.02 5.14
CA LYS A 129 -9.67 -12.38 4.53
C LYS A 129 -10.69 -13.25 5.23
N ASP A 130 -11.18 -14.29 4.57
CA ASP A 130 -12.15 -15.23 5.17
C ASP A 130 -11.63 -15.91 6.45
N LYS A 131 -10.31 -16.22 6.49
CA LYS A 131 -9.69 -16.78 7.71
C LYS A 131 -9.66 -15.80 8.90
N TYR A 132 -9.91 -14.51 8.66
CA TYR A 132 -9.99 -13.45 9.65
C TYR A 132 -11.43 -12.93 9.73
N ALA A 133 -12.34 -13.84 10.07
CA ALA A 133 -13.78 -13.55 10.13
C ALA A 133 -14.08 -12.34 11.01
N ASN A 134 -14.97 -11.46 10.55
CA ASN A 134 -15.42 -10.24 11.23
C ASN A 134 -14.32 -9.16 11.40
N GLN A 135 -13.18 -9.27 10.72
CA GLN A 135 -12.06 -8.34 10.92
C GLN A 135 -11.86 -7.42 9.72
N MET A 136 -11.88 -6.11 9.95
CA MET A 136 -11.33 -5.11 9.03
C MET A 136 -9.89 -4.81 9.42
N TRP A 137 -9.00 -4.76 8.45
CA TRP A 137 -7.61 -4.32 8.60
C TRP A 137 -7.36 -3.12 7.70
N LEU A 138 -6.52 -2.18 8.12
CA LEU A 138 -6.19 -0.99 7.35
C LEU A 138 -5.68 -1.33 5.94
N ASP A 139 -4.94 -2.43 5.82
CA ASP A 139 -4.40 -2.98 4.56
C ASP A 139 -5.49 -3.13 3.49
N GLY A 140 -6.67 -3.60 3.89
CA GLY A 140 -7.79 -3.85 2.99
C GLY A 140 -8.25 -2.62 2.21
N LEU A 141 -8.05 -1.41 2.76
CA LEU A 141 -8.40 -0.18 2.07
C LEU A 141 -7.57 0.03 0.81
N TYR A 142 -6.27 -0.25 0.87
CA TYR A 142 -5.40 -0.17 -0.31
C TYR A 142 -5.59 -1.37 -1.24
N MET A 143 -5.68 -2.58 -0.67
CA MET A 143 -5.73 -3.81 -1.45
C MET A 143 -6.90 -3.84 -2.45
N ALA A 144 -8.07 -3.34 -2.06
CA ALA A 144 -9.24 -3.29 -2.95
C ALA A 144 -9.59 -1.88 -3.44
N GLY A 145 -9.29 -0.85 -2.64
CA GLY A 145 -9.89 0.47 -2.84
C GLY A 145 -9.42 1.18 -4.11
N VAL A 146 -8.12 1.15 -4.40
CA VAL A 146 -7.59 1.84 -5.59
C VAL A 146 -8.06 1.17 -6.87
N PHE A 147 -8.05 -0.17 -6.92
CA PHE A 147 -8.64 -0.92 -8.02
C PHE A 147 -10.12 -0.55 -8.23
N SER A 148 -10.90 -0.53 -7.16
CA SER A 148 -12.34 -0.22 -7.20
C SER A 148 -12.62 1.18 -7.75
N LEU A 149 -11.86 2.19 -7.33
CA LEU A 149 -11.99 3.55 -7.87
C LEU A 149 -11.54 3.65 -9.33
N LYS A 150 -10.44 2.98 -9.71
CA LYS A 150 -10.04 2.90 -11.12
C LYS A 150 -11.14 2.23 -11.97
N TYR A 151 -11.70 1.12 -11.48
CA TYR A 151 -12.78 0.41 -12.16
C TYR A 151 -14.04 1.29 -12.32
N ALA A 152 -14.44 1.97 -11.25
CA ALA A 152 -15.57 2.90 -11.25
C ALA A 152 -15.37 4.02 -12.27
N ASN A 153 -14.18 4.60 -12.35
CA ASN A 153 -13.85 5.69 -13.27
C ASN A 153 -13.85 5.20 -14.75
N VAL A 154 -13.28 4.01 -15.02
CA VAL A 154 -13.12 3.51 -16.38
C VAL A 154 -14.42 2.92 -16.93
N TYR A 155 -15.21 2.21 -16.10
CA TYR A 155 -16.38 1.47 -16.52
C TYR A 155 -17.72 2.00 -15.98
N GLY A 156 -17.70 3.10 -15.21
CA GLY A 156 -18.91 3.76 -14.70
C GLY A 156 -19.63 3.05 -13.57
N ASP A 157 -18.93 2.22 -12.77
CA ASP A 157 -19.51 1.51 -11.62
C ASP A 157 -19.51 2.35 -10.33
N SER A 158 -20.53 3.17 -10.15
CA SER A 158 -20.67 4.01 -8.96
C SER A 158 -20.78 3.21 -7.65
N SER A 159 -21.26 1.96 -7.70
CA SER A 159 -21.41 1.13 -6.49
C SER A 159 -20.08 0.76 -5.85
N LEU A 160 -19.05 0.51 -6.66
CA LEU A 160 -17.70 0.29 -6.14
C LEU A 160 -17.09 1.54 -5.49
N ARG A 161 -17.33 2.71 -6.09
CA ARG A 161 -16.91 3.99 -5.49
C ARG A 161 -17.55 4.19 -4.11
N GLU A 162 -18.86 3.99 -4.00
CA GLU A 162 -19.59 4.11 -2.74
C GLU A 162 -19.09 3.11 -1.70
N THR A 163 -18.85 1.86 -2.09
CA THR A 163 -18.31 0.81 -1.22
C THR A 163 -16.95 1.18 -0.64
N VAL A 164 -16.05 1.74 -1.45
CA VAL A 164 -14.70 2.13 -1.00
C VAL A 164 -14.73 3.31 -0.03
N LEU A 165 -15.54 4.32 -0.34
CA LEU A 165 -15.70 5.48 0.55
C LEU A 165 -16.36 5.08 1.87
N HIS A 166 -17.30 4.12 1.82
CA HIS A 166 -17.91 3.54 3.02
C HIS A 166 -16.90 2.75 3.85
N GLN A 167 -16.03 1.95 3.21
CA GLN A 167 -14.95 1.22 3.87
C GLN A 167 -13.99 2.16 4.61
N GLU A 168 -13.56 3.26 3.97
CA GLU A 168 -12.73 4.27 4.62
C GLU A 168 -13.43 4.89 5.84
N MET A 169 -14.68 5.27 5.67
CA MET A 169 -15.48 5.85 6.76
C MET A 169 -15.60 4.89 7.96
N LEU A 170 -15.81 3.60 7.72
CA LEU A 170 -15.88 2.60 8.79
C LEU A 170 -14.51 2.42 9.49
N MET A 171 -13.41 2.38 8.73
CA MET A 171 -12.06 2.29 9.32
C MET A 171 -11.78 3.50 10.21
N ARG A 172 -12.05 4.70 9.74
CA ARG A 172 -11.88 5.92 10.54
C ARG A 172 -12.79 5.96 11.77
N LYS A 173 -14.04 5.52 11.64
CA LYS A 173 -15.02 5.45 12.73
C LYS A 173 -14.58 4.51 13.85
N HIS A 174 -14.06 3.34 13.50
CA HIS A 174 -13.77 2.28 14.48
C HIS A 174 -12.31 2.23 14.93
N MET A 175 -11.37 2.62 14.08
CA MET A 175 -9.95 2.33 14.29
C MET A 175 -9.12 3.57 14.62
N LYS A 176 -9.64 4.80 14.43
CA LYS A 176 -8.91 6.02 14.77
C LYS A 176 -8.79 6.20 16.27
N ASP A 177 -7.57 6.46 16.74
CA ASP A 177 -7.30 6.92 18.09
C ASP A 177 -7.25 8.45 18.12
N GLU A 178 -8.15 9.07 18.87
CA GLU A 178 -8.27 10.54 18.92
C GLU A 178 -7.11 11.21 19.67
N THR A 179 -6.36 10.46 20.48
CA THR A 179 -5.22 11.00 21.25
C THR A 179 -3.99 11.14 20.37
N THR A 180 -3.69 10.10 19.61
CA THR A 180 -2.50 10.04 18.75
C THR A 180 -2.75 10.55 17.35
N GLY A 181 -4.00 10.48 16.86
CA GLY A 181 -4.37 10.71 15.46
C GLY A 181 -3.99 9.56 14.53
N LEU A 182 -3.42 8.47 15.05
CA LEU A 182 -3.12 7.24 14.33
C LEU A 182 -4.35 6.32 14.27
N LEU A 183 -4.25 5.24 13.49
CA LEU A 183 -5.28 4.20 13.43
C LEU A 183 -4.68 2.86 13.86
N TYR A 184 -5.44 2.10 14.64
CA TYR A 184 -5.10 0.72 15.00
C TYR A 184 -5.03 -0.17 13.75
N HIS A 185 -4.17 -1.19 13.77
CA HIS A 185 -3.97 -2.07 12.60
C HIS A 185 -5.26 -2.76 12.15
N ALA A 186 -6.06 -3.28 13.12
CA ALA A 186 -7.26 -4.06 12.85
C ALA A 186 -8.38 -3.76 13.83
N TRP A 187 -9.62 -4.03 13.38
CA TRP A 187 -10.83 -4.01 14.18
C TRP A 187 -11.57 -5.35 14.02
N ASP A 188 -11.92 -5.99 15.12
CA ASP A 188 -12.73 -7.19 15.19
C ASP A 188 -14.13 -6.83 15.69
N GLU A 189 -15.13 -6.85 14.79
CA GLU A 189 -16.53 -6.58 15.11
C GLU A 189 -17.07 -7.52 16.20
N SER A 190 -16.56 -8.74 16.25
CA SER A 190 -17.01 -9.74 17.24
C SER A 190 -16.41 -9.55 18.63
N HIS A 191 -15.36 -8.78 18.78
CA HIS A 191 -14.58 -8.58 20.01
C HIS A 191 -14.06 -9.89 20.65
N ARG A 192 -13.84 -10.95 19.83
CA ARG A 192 -13.47 -12.30 20.31
C ARG A 192 -12.01 -12.66 20.10
N MET A 193 -11.32 -11.92 19.27
CA MET A 193 -9.91 -12.19 19.04
C MET A 193 -9.10 -11.92 20.32
N PRO A 194 -8.08 -12.74 20.62
CA PRO A 194 -7.24 -12.55 21.82
C PRO A 194 -6.59 -11.16 21.94
N TRP A 195 -6.29 -10.52 20.82
CA TRP A 195 -5.74 -9.19 20.75
C TRP A 195 -6.81 -8.08 20.78
N SER A 196 -8.08 -8.42 20.60
CA SER A 196 -9.16 -7.43 20.49
C SER A 196 -9.45 -6.76 21.82
N ASN A 197 -9.50 -5.45 21.84
CA ASN A 197 -9.97 -4.70 22.98
C ASN A 197 -11.47 -5.02 23.24
N PRO A 198 -11.86 -5.47 24.43
CA PRO A 198 -13.22 -5.92 24.70
C PRO A 198 -14.28 -4.81 24.59
N LYS A 199 -13.89 -3.54 24.61
CA LYS A 199 -14.81 -2.40 24.49
C LYS A 199 -14.86 -1.84 23.08
N THR A 200 -13.71 -1.75 22.40
CA THR A 200 -13.61 -1.08 21.08
C THR A 200 -13.51 -2.07 19.92
N GLY A 201 -13.08 -3.30 20.15
CA GLY A 201 -12.78 -4.28 19.10
C GLY A 201 -11.43 -4.05 18.41
N CYS A 202 -10.71 -2.97 18.70
CA CYS A 202 -9.44 -2.66 18.06
C CYS A 202 -8.28 -3.54 18.53
N SER A 203 -7.32 -3.80 17.66
CA SER A 203 -5.99 -4.28 18.03
C SER A 203 -5.27 -3.22 18.86
N PRO A 204 -4.29 -3.60 19.72
CA PRO A 204 -3.71 -2.63 20.63
C PRO A 204 -2.66 -1.70 20.03
N GLU A 205 -2.13 -2.00 18.83
CA GLU A 205 -0.93 -1.36 18.32
C GLU A 205 -1.13 -0.63 16.99
N PHE A 206 -0.31 0.41 16.78
CA PHE A 206 -0.23 1.19 15.54
C PHE A 206 0.93 0.66 14.67
N TRP A 207 0.65 -0.40 13.91
CA TRP A 207 1.66 -1.01 13.05
C TRP A 207 1.97 -0.15 11.83
N SER A 208 3.26 0.16 11.62
CA SER A 208 3.71 1.12 10.61
C SER A 208 3.25 0.79 9.19
N ARG A 209 3.38 -0.46 8.74
CA ARG A 209 3.01 -0.83 7.37
C ARG A 209 1.49 -0.77 7.13
N ALA A 210 0.66 -1.13 8.11
CA ALA A 210 -0.79 -0.99 7.98
C ALA A 210 -1.21 0.48 7.86
N LEU A 211 -0.64 1.36 8.70
CA LEU A 211 -0.78 2.80 8.58
C LEU A 211 -0.29 3.32 7.23
N GLY A 212 0.80 2.75 6.73
CA GLY A 212 1.34 3.07 5.41
C GLY A 212 0.37 2.74 4.28
N TRP A 213 -0.28 1.58 4.32
CA TRP A 213 -1.32 1.22 3.35
C TRP A 213 -2.51 2.17 3.39
N TYR A 214 -2.95 2.57 4.58
CA TYR A 214 -4.02 3.55 4.75
C TYR A 214 -3.65 4.90 4.11
N GLY A 215 -2.46 5.43 4.41
CA GLY A 215 -1.96 6.68 3.82
C GLY A 215 -1.81 6.62 2.30
N LEU A 216 -1.30 5.51 1.78
CA LEU A 216 -1.17 5.27 0.34
C LEU A 216 -2.56 5.26 -0.34
N ALA A 217 -3.55 4.56 0.27
CA ALA A 217 -4.91 4.52 -0.24
C ALA A 217 -5.53 5.92 -0.32
N LEU A 218 -5.51 6.69 0.78
CA LEU A 218 -6.05 8.06 0.81
C LEU A 218 -5.40 8.95 -0.25
N SER A 219 -4.07 8.84 -0.40
CA SER A 219 -3.31 9.63 -1.38
C SER A 219 -3.74 9.32 -2.81
N GLN A 220 -3.93 8.05 -3.14
CA GLN A 220 -4.35 7.62 -4.47
C GLN A 220 -5.86 7.84 -4.71
N PHE A 221 -6.69 7.80 -3.69
CA PHE A 221 -8.11 8.19 -3.80
C PHE A 221 -8.24 9.65 -4.23
N LEU A 222 -7.42 10.52 -3.67
CA LEU A 222 -7.38 11.94 -4.05
C LEU A 222 -6.83 12.17 -5.47
N ASP A 223 -5.98 11.28 -5.99
CA ASP A 223 -5.58 11.32 -7.41
C ASP A 223 -6.72 10.91 -8.34
N LEU A 224 -7.54 9.94 -7.93
CA LEU A 224 -8.57 9.32 -8.76
C LEU A 224 -9.93 10.02 -8.72
N LEU A 225 -10.26 10.69 -7.62
CA LEU A 225 -11.51 11.44 -7.49
C LEU A 225 -11.42 12.77 -8.25
N ALA A 226 -12.50 13.12 -8.95
CA ALA A 226 -12.61 14.40 -9.64
C ALA A 226 -12.40 15.58 -8.68
N VAL A 227 -11.86 16.70 -9.18
CA VAL A 227 -11.50 17.87 -8.36
C VAL A 227 -12.69 18.39 -7.53
N HIS A 228 -13.90 18.31 -8.10
CA HIS A 228 -15.14 18.78 -7.45
C HIS A 228 -15.93 17.65 -6.77
N ASP A 229 -15.34 16.48 -6.61
CA ASP A 229 -16.00 15.37 -5.92
C ASP A 229 -16.24 15.72 -4.43
N PRO A 230 -17.49 15.60 -3.93
CA PRO A 230 -17.81 15.94 -2.54
C PRO A 230 -17.00 15.15 -1.49
N ALA A 231 -16.62 13.92 -1.80
CA ALA A 231 -15.85 13.07 -0.90
C ALA A 231 -14.43 13.62 -0.65
N ARG A 232 -13.87 14.43 -1.58
CA ARG A 232 -12.52 14.98 -1.43
C ARG A 232 -12.35 15.81 -0.17
N THR A 233 -13.37 16.57 0.22
CA THR A 233 -13.28 17.43 1.42
C THR A 233 -13.03 16.60 2.67
N GLY A 234 -13.80 15.54 2.88
CA GLY A 234 -13.63 14.64 4.02
C GLY A 234 -12.30 13.91 3.99
N LEU A 235 -11.95 13.31 2.83
CA LEU A 235 -10.68 12.59 2.65
C LEU A 235 -9.46 13.51 2.81
N SER A 236 -9.54 14.76 2.35
CA SER A 236 -8.47 15.74 2.54
C SER A 236 -8.27 16.11 4.01
N SER A 237 -9.35 16.26 4.78
CA SER A 237 -9.25 16.48 6.23
C SER A 237 -8.62 15.28 6.93
N THR A 238 -9.09 14.08 6.60
CA THR A 238 -8.54 12.83 7.14
C THR A 238 -7.05 12.67 6.82
N LEU A 239 -6.64 12.90 5.57
CA LEU A 239 -5.23 12.80 5.18
C LEU A 239 -4.37 13.87 5.88
N ARG A 240 -4.89 15.08 6.07
CA ARG A 240 -4.19 16.15 6.80
C ARG A 240 -3.89 15.75 8.25
N GLU A 241 -4.91 15.33 8.98
CA GLU A 241 -4.78 14.90 10.38
C GLU A 241 -3.82 13.71 10.51
N PHE A 242 -3.91 12.76 9.58
CA PHE A 242 -3.04 11.60 9.55
C PHE A 242 -1.58 11.97 9.28
N VAL A 243 -1.32 12.89 8.35
CA VAL A 243 0.04 13.40 8.04
C VAL A 243 0.62 14.15 9.25
N ASP A 244 -0.18 14.96 9.94
CA ASP A 244 0.26 15.66 11.16
C ASP A 244 0.65 14.64 12.25
N ALA A 245 -0.09 13.53 12.38
CA ALA A 245 0.26 12.44 13.29
C ALA A 245 1.57 11.74 12.86
N LEU A 246 1.72 11.40 11.58
CA LEU A 246 2.95 10.77 11.07
C LEU A 246 4.19 11.63 11.35
N ILE A 247 4.11 12.95 11.11
CA ILE A 247 5.24 13.87 11.36
C ILE A 247 5.60 13.90 12.83
N ARG A 248 4.62 13.86 13.74
CA ARG A 248 4.84 13.85 15.20
C ARG A 248 5.65 12.64 15.67
N TYR A 249 5.45 11.47 15.03
CA TYR A 249 6.10 10.22 15.42
C TYR A 249 7.33 9.86 14.56
N GLN A 250 7.77 10.76 13.69
CA GLN A 250 9.02 10.57 12.94
C GLN A 250 10.24 10.58 13.86
N ASP A 251 11.10 9.56 13.80
CA ASP A 251 12.33 9.55 14.58
C ASP A 251 13.21 10.74 14.21
N PRO A 252 13.57 11.60 15.19
CA PRO A 252 14.31 12.83 14.92
C PRO A 252 15.77 12.61 14.50
N ARG A 253 16.33 11.41 14.66
CA ARG A 253 17.70 11.08 14.26
C ARG A 253 17.78 10.50 12.87
N SER A 254 17.02 9.44 12.61
CA SER A 254 17.04 8.71 11.34
C SER A 254 16.12 9.30 10.29
N GLY A 255 15.03 9.98 10.69
CA GLY A 255 13.96 10.40 9.81
C GLY A 255 12.98 9.27 9.41
N LEU A 256 13.18 8.06 9.91
CA LEU A 256 12.32 6.90 9.67
C LEU A 256 11.28 6.74 10.77
N TRP A 257 10.47 5.68 10.69
CA TRP A 257 9.45 5.35 11.67
C TRP A 257 9.66 3.94 12.23
N TYR A 258 9.28 3.78 13.47
CA TYR A 258 9.36 2.50 14.17
C TYR A 258 8.29 1.52 13.72
N GLN A 259 8.54 0.22 13.93
CA GLN A 259 7.61 -0.88 13.63
C GLN A 259 6.25 -0.67 14.31
N VAL A 260 6.24 -0.30 15.59
CA VAL A 260 5.08 0.21 16.33
C VAL A 260 5.30 1.71 16.51
N VAL A 261 4.51 2.52 15.79
CA VAL A 261 4.84 3.91 15.46
C VAL A 261 4.96 4.82 16.68
N ASP A 262 4.09 4.68 17.67
CA ASP A 262 4.05 5.52 18.87
C ASP A 262 4.99 5.08 19.99
N LYS A 263 5.66 3.93 19.82
CA LYS A 263 6.52 3.30 20.85
C LYS A 263 8.01 3.36 20.52
N GLY A 264 8.46 4.45 19.89
CA GLY A 264 9.89 4.64 19.55
C GLY A 264 10.83 4.73 20.77
N HIS A 265 10.29 4.83 21.98
CA HIS A 265 11.06 4.82 23.23
C HIS A 265 11.33 3.40 23.77
N GLU A 266 10.64 2.38 23.27
CA GLU A 266 10.86 1.00 23.68
C GLU A 266 12.16 0.46 23.05
N PRO A 267 13.03 -0.19 23.85
CA PRO A 267 14.39 -0.53 23.44
C PRO A 267 14.46 -1.65 22.38
N ASP A 268 13.44 -2.49 22.26
CA ASP A 268 13.32 -3.60 21.33
C ASP A 268 12.51 -3.25 20.07
N ASN A 269 11.91 -2.07 20.03
CA ASN A 269 11.25 -1.56 18.84
C ASN A 269 12.31 -1.08 17.83
N TRP A 270 12.05 -1.29 16.55
CA TRP A 270 13.02 -1.03 15.50
C TRP A 270 12.44 -0.21 14.35
N LEU A 271 13.31 0.48 13.59
CA LEU A 271 12.92 1.29 12.44
C LEU A 271 12.52 0.39 11.27
N GLU A 272 11.30 0.53 10.80
CA GLU A 272 10.71 -0.32 9.76
C GLU A 272 10.71 0.40 8.41
N THR A 273 11.37 -0.22 7.44
CA THR A 273 11.67 0.43 6.16
C THR A 273 10.45 0.55 5.27
N SER A 274 9.61 -0.48 5.16
CA SER A 274 8.48 -0.45 4.22
C SER A 274 7.42 0.56 4.63
N GLY A 275 7.06 0.63 5.90
CA GLY A 275 6.16 1.65 6.43
C GLY A 275 6.74 3.05 6.26
N SER A 276 8.05 3.21 6.51
CA SER A 276 8.73 4.49 6.29
C SER A 276 8.67 4.95 4.83
N CYS A 277 8.85 4.05 3.86
CA CYS A 277 8.66 4.37 2.43
C CYS A 277 7.24 4.88 2.15
N LEU A 278 6.22 4.19 2.66
CA LEU A 278 4.82 4.55 2.47
C LEU A 278 4.48 5.89 3.14
N PHE A 279 5.06 6.19 4.30
CA PHE A 279 4.86 7.47 4.99
C PHE A 279 5.51 8.64 4.25
N VAL A 280 6.74 8.48 3.77
CA VAL A 280 7.40 9.49 2.93
C VAL A 280 6.56 9.80 1.69
N TYR A 281 6.06 8.77 1.01
CA TYR A 281 5.17 8.94 -0.13
C TYR A 281 3.89 9.68 0.27
N THR A 282 3.23 9.27 1.34
CA THR A 282 1.97 9.86 1.83
C THR A 282 2.14 11.35 2.16
N ILE A 283 3.20 11.71 2.90
CA ILE A 283 3.51 13.10 3.24
C ILE A 283 3.78 13.92 1.97
N ALA A 284 4.59 13.40 1.05
CA ALA A 284 4.90 14.07 -0.22
C ALA A 284 3.64 14.30 -1.07
N LYS A 285 2.71 13.33 -1.08
CA LYS A 285 1.41 13.45 -1.77
C LYS A 285 0.51 14.50 -1.13
N ALA A 286 0.46 14.58 0.20
CA ALA A 286 -0.28 15.62 0.91
C ALA A 286 0.25 17.03 0.56
N VAL A 287 1.57 17.18 0.49
CA VAL A 287 2.21 18.43 0.01
C VAL A 287 1.80 18.75 -1.43
N LYS A 288 1.86 17.76 -2.32
CA LYS A 288 1.48 17.91 -3.75
C LYS A 288 0.03 18.36 -3.90
N HIS A 289 -0.88 17.82 -3.10
CA HIS A 289 -2.30 18.17 -3.11
C HIS A 289 -2.63 19.49 -2.39
N GLY A 290 -1.65 20.13 -1.73
CA GLY A 290 -1.89 21.34 -0.93
C GLY A 290 -2.71 21.08 0.34
N ILE A 291 -2.63 19.86 0.91
CA ILE A 291 -3.45 19.40 2.04
C ILE A 291 -2.73 19.56 3.39
N ALA A 292 -1.39 19.49 3.41
CA ALA A 292 -0.61 19.57 4.64
C ALA A 292 -0.95 20.81 5.47
N SER A 293 -1.13 20.66 6.80
CA SER A 293 -1.40 21.75 7.74
C SER A 293 -0.28 22.79 7.74
N ASP A 294 0.97 22.31 7.83
CA ASP A 294 2.18 23.10 7.64
C ASP A 294 2.98 22.53 6.47
N ARG A 295 2.96 23.25 5.35
CA ARG A 295 3.60 22.81 4.12
C ARG A 295 5.11 22.69 4.25
N GLU A 296 5.76 23.60 4.96
CA GLU A 296 7.22 23.59 5.11
C GLU A 296 7.68 22.45 6.02
N MET A 297 6.98 22.25 7.13
CA MET A 297 7.20 21.12 8.03
C MET A 297 7.01 19.78 7.31
N ALA A 298 5.95 19.64 6.51
CA ALA A 298 5.69 18.41 5.75
C ALA A 298 6.78 18.15 4.69
N ILE A 299 7.25 19.19 3.99
CA ILE A 299 8.38 19.06 3.06
C ILE A 299 9.64 18.63 3.80
N ALA A 300 9.94 19.24 4.95
CA ALA A 300 11.12 18.91 5.75
C ALA A 300 11.06 17.45 6.24
N ALA A 301 9.89 17.00 6.74
CA ALA A 301 9.67 15.63 7.17
C ALA A 301 9.82 14.62 6.03
N ALA A 302 9.20 14.88 4.88
CA ALA A 302 9.34 14.01 3.71
C ALA A 302 10.78 13.90 3.22
N ARG A 303 11.53 15.02 3.15
CA ARG A 303 12.95 15.02 2.79
C ARG A 303 13.79 14.25 3.79
N LYS A 304 13.59 14.49 5.08
CA LYS A 304 14.32 13.79 6.14
C LYS A 304 14.08 12.27 6.07
N GLY A 305 12.83 11.85 5.89
CA GLY A 305 12.49 10.44 5.70
C GLY A 305 13.14 9.85 4.44
N TYR A 306 13.09 10.56 3.33
CA TYR A 306 13.76 10.16 2.10
C TYR A 306 15.28 10.01 2.31
N ASP A 307 15.94 10.99 2.91
CA ASP A 307 17.37 10.93 3.20
C ASP A 307 17.72 9.75 4.11
N GLY A 308 16.88 9.48 5.13
CA GLY A 308 17.03 8.32 6.00
C GLY A 308 16.90 6.99 5.25
N LEU A 309 15.96 6.89 4.31
CA LEU A 309 15.82 5.70 3.45
C LEU A 309 17.04 5.50 2.56
N ILE A 310 17.56 6.55 1.93
CA ILE A 310 18.76 6.44 1.08
C ILE A 310 19.98 6.00 1.88
N GLN A 311 20.13 6.44 3.13
CA GLN A 311 21.27 6.09 3.98
C GLN A 311 21.30 4.60 4.38
N ILE A 312 20.16 3.92 4.42
CA ILE A 312 20.09 2.50 4.79
C ILE A 312 20.19 1.55 3.61
N ILE A 313 20.10 2.05 2.37
CA ILE A 313 20.24 1.22 1.17
C ILE A 313 21.61 0.54 1.17
N GLN A 314 21.61 -0.74 0.87
CA GLN A 314 22.80 -1.58 0.72
C GLN A 314 22.92 -2.04 -0.74
N TRP A 315 24.08 -2.56 -1.08
CA TRP A 315 24.37 -3.13 -2.39
C TRP A 315 24.90 -4.55 -2.21
N ASP A 316 24.49 -5.45 -3.06
CA ASP A 316 25.09 -6.78 -3.09
C ASP A 316 26.37 -6.83 -3.95
N GLU A 317 26.96 -8.02 -4.05
CA GLU A 317 28.21 -8.26 -4.82
C GLU A 317 28.05 -8.00 -6.34
N GLN A 318 26.83 -7.93 -6.84
CA GLN A 318 26.47 -7.65 -8.23
C GLN A 318 25.99 -6.21 -8.45
N ASP A 319 26.24 -5.32 -7.49
CA ASP A 319 25.75 -3.92 -7.51
C ASP A 319 24.22 -3.80 -7.60
N ARG A 320 23.45 -4.77 -7.08
CA ARG A 320 21.98 -4.70 -7.00
C ARG A 320 21.55 -4.07 -5.69
N LEU A 321 20.48 -3.28 -5.77
CA LEU A 321 19.92 -2.57 -4.62
C LEU A 321 19.33 -3.54 -3.60
N ILE A 322 19.70 -3.36 -2.33
CA ILE A 322 19.12 -4.05 -1.19
C ILE A 322 18.47 -3.02 -0.27
N LEU A 323 17.17 -3.20 0.00
CA LEU A 323 16.44 -2.46 1.02
C LEU A 323 16.28 -3.34 2.27
N PRO A 324 16.97 -3.04 3.37
CA PRO A 324 16.98 -3.88 4.58
C PRO A 324 15.84 -3.52 5.53
N ASP A 325 15.76 -4.24 6.65
CA ASP A 325 14.90 -3.96 7.80
C ASP A 325 13.41 -3.81 7.43
N ILE A 326 12.93 -4.69 6.56
CA ILE A 326 11.51 -4.81 6.21
C ILE A 326 10.87 -5.87 7.11
N CYS A 327 9.74 -5.57 7.71
CA CYS A 327 8.96 -6.56 8.45
C CYS A 327 8.39 -7.62 7.51
N ILE A 328 8.65 -8.90 7.73
CA ILE A 328 7.92 -9.96 7.03
C ILE A 328 6.41 -9.83 7.29
N GLY A 329 5.57 -10.31 6.39
CA GLY A 329 4.11 -10.27 6.55
C GLY A 329 3.66 -10.73 7.94
N THR A 330 2.75 -9.97 8.58
CA THR A 330 2.26 -10.26 9.92
C THR A 330 0.74 -10.11 10.01
N SER A 331 0.13 -10.78 10.99
CA SER A 331 -1.26 -10.57 11.37
C SER A 331 -1.37 -9.52 12.48
N ALA A 332 -2.60 -9.03 12.72
CA ALA A 332 -2.86 -8.20 13.88
C ALA A 332 -2.54 -8.96 15.18
N GLY A 333 -1.93 -8.29 16.13
CA GLY A 333 -1.48 -8.85 17.39
C GLY A 333 -1.15 -7.77 18.43
N ASP A 334 -0.46 -8.16 19.49
CA ASP A 334 0.07 -7.29 20.53
C ASP A 334 1.47 -6.77 20.16
N TYR A 335 2.04 -5.96 21.02
CA TYR A 335 3.36 -5.36 20.84
C TYR A 335 4.45 -6.40 20.55
N GLU A 336 4.52 -7.47 21.37
CA GLU A 336 5.51 -8.53 21.21
C GLU A 336 5.39 -9.21 19.85
N SER A 337 4.15 -9.43 19.39
CA SER A 337 3.86 -10.02 18.07
C SER A 337 4.46 -9.19 16.91
N TYR A 338 4.59 -7.88 17.05
CA TYR A 338 5.17 -7.02 16.00
C TYR A 338 6.69 -6.92 16.12
N VAL A 339 7.24 -6.65 17.31
CA VAL A 339 8.67 -6.38 17.44
C VAL A 339 9.54 -7.61 17.27
N THR A 340 8.98 -8.81 17.52
CA THR A 340 9.66 -10.10 17.30
C THR A 340 9.57 -10.62 15.89
N ARG A 341 8.82 -9.93 14.98
CA ARG A 341 8.76 -10.37 13.57
C ARG A 341 10.12 -10.33 12.90
N PRO A 342 10.46 -11.34 12.10
CA PRO A 342 11.69 -11.35 11.33
C PRO A 342 11.81 -10.12 10.42
N LYS A 343 13.02 -9.58 10.35
CA LYS A 343 13.40 -8.58 9.38
C LYS A 343 13.92 -9.25 8.12
N VAL A 344 13.44 -8.81 6.98
CA VAL A 344 13.83 -9.33 5.67
C VAL A 344 14.36 -8.21 4.77
N LYS A 345 14.87 -8.60 3.60
CA LYS A 345 15.40 -7.69 2.59
C LYS A 345 14.55 -7.79 1.33
N ASN A 346 14.25 -6.66 0.71
CA ASN A 346 13.54 -6.60 -0.58
C ASN A 346 12.19 -7.38 -0.59
N ASP A 347 11.40 -7.30 0.48
CA ASP A 347 10.09 -7.97 0.60
C ASP A 347 8.92 -7.01 0.24
#